data_36256f3d6ea1bc2c484a5fd1385da325
#
_entry.id   36256f3d6ea1bc2c484a5fd1385da325
#
_cell.length_a   1.000
_cell.length_b   1.000
_cell.length_c   1.000
_cell.angle_alpha   90.00
_cell.angle_beta   90.00
_cell.angle_gamma   90.00
#
_symmetry.space_group_name_H-M   'P 1'
#
loop_
_entity.id
_entity.type
_entity.pdbx_description
1 polymer ?
#
loop_
_entity_poly.entity_id
_entity_poly.type
_entity_poly.pdbx_seq_one_letter_code
_entity_poly.pdbx_strand_id
1 'polypeptide(L)'
;MDQNKIPQATAKRLPLYYRFLNNLNHQGKRRVSSKELSEAVKVDSATIRRDFSYFGALGKKGYGYNVEYLLGFFRKTLDQDEVTDVALIGVGNLGTAFLNYNFLKNNNIRIQIGFDADTDKVGTTISDVPIYHIDELEEKMEGIEVAILTIPAEEADIVTEKLVNLGITGILNFTPARITVPNHIRVHHIDLAVELQALVYFLKHYPLKRNKVDE
;
A
#
# COMPACT_ATOMS: atom_id res chain seq x y z
N MET A 1 -4.07 -20.89 10.53
CA MET A 1 -4.61 -19.85 11.43
C MET A 1 -5.82 -19.24 10.75
N ASP A 2 -6.91 -19.14 11.46
CA ASP A 2 -8.15 -18.62 10.91
C ASP A 2 -8.00 -17.10 10.66
N GLN A 3 -7.69 -16.70 9.43
CA GLN A 3 -7.46 -15.30 9.01
C GLN A 3 -8.70 -14.41 9.21
N ASN A 4 -9.86 -15.00 9.46
CA ASN A 4 -11.13 -14.31 9.68
C ASN A 4 -11.25 -13.60 11.04
N LYS A 5 -10.23 -13.61 11.90
CA LYS A 5 -10.29 -13.00 13.24
C LYS A 5 -9.52 -11.68 13.38
N ILE A 6 -8.77 -11.26 12.37
CA ILE A 6 -7.97 -10.03 12.46
C ILE A 6 -8.82 -8.83 12.02
N PRO A 7 -9.03 -7.81 12.87
CA PRO A 7 -9.77 -6.62 12.47
C PRO A 7 -9.10 -5.92 11.28
N GLN A 8 -9.91 -5.42 10.34
CA GLN A 8 -9.39 -4.70 9.16
C GLN A 8 -8.46 -3.54 9.52
N ALA A 9 -8.76 -2.83 10.61
CA ALA A 9 -7.92 -1.75 11.11
C ALA A 9 -6.52 -2.25 11.54
N THR A 10 -6.43 -3.44 12.14
CA THR A 10 -5.16 -4.10 12.46
C THR A 10 -4.42 -4.51 11.19
N ALA A 11 -5.12 -5.18 10.25
CA ALA A 11 -4.53 -5.61 8.99
C ALA A 11 -3.91 -4.44 8.19
N LYS A 12 -4.58 -3.28 8.14
CA LYS A 12 -4.07 -2.06 7.48
C LYS A 12 -2.77 -1.53 8.09
N ARG A 13 -2.48 -1.83 9.36
CA ARG A 13 -1.25 -1.39 10.05
C ARG A 13 -0.08 -2.35 9.91
N LEU A 14 -0.32 -3.62 9.56
CA LEU A 14 0.75 -4.62 9.47
C LEU A 14 1.88 -4.23 8.51
N PRO A 15 1.62 -3.71 7.29
CA PRO A 15 2.67 -3.25 6.40
C PRO A 15 3.52 -2.12 7.00
N LEU A 16 2.91 -1.23 7.78
CA LEU A 16 3.61 -0.16 8.47
C LEU A 16 4.57 -0.71 9.55
N TYR A 17 4.10 -1.68 10.34
CA TYR A 17 4.94 -2.36 11.32
C TYR A 17 6.09 -3.12 10.66
N TYR A 18 5.81 -3.86 9.61
CA TYR A 18 6.82 -4.60 8.84
C TYR A 18 7.92 -3.68 8.33
N ARG A 19 7.56 -2.57 7.66
CA ARG A 19 8.51 -1.59 7.12
C ARG A 19 9.42 -1.01 8.20
N PHE A 20 8.86 -0.68 9.36
CA PHE A 20 9.64 -0.14 10.45
C PHE A 20 10.59 -1.19 11.05
N LEU A 21 10.11 -2.41 11.27
CA LEU A 21 10.93 -3.52 11.76
C LEU A 21 12.08 -3.85 10.80
N ASN A 22 11.82 -3.80 9.50
CA ASN A 22 12.85 -3.99 8.48
C ASN A 22 13.96 -2.94 8.59
N ASN A 23 13.60 -1.66 8.78
CA ASN A 23 14.58 -0.59 9.01
C ASN A 23 15.39 -0.83 10.29
N LEU A 24 14.76 -1.25 11.38
CA LEU A 24 15.47 -1.57 12.62
C LEU A 24 16.43 -2.74 12.46
N ASN A 25 16.03 -3.76 11.70
CA ASN A 25 16.86 -4.92 11.40
C ASN A 25 18.11 -4.52 10.61
N HIS A 26 17.97 -3.67 9.60
CA HIS A 26 19.11 -3.12 8.84
C HIS A 26 20.07 -2.29 9.73
N GLN A 27 19.55 -1.64 10.77
CA GLN A 27 20.35 -0.93 11.77
C GLN A 27 21.00 -1.85 12.83
N GLY A 28 20.80 -3.17 12.72
CA GLY A 28 21.31 -4.14 13.69
C GLY A 28 20.59 -4.15 15.04
N LYS A 29 19.43 -3.50 15.14
CA LYS A 29 18.68 -3.43 16.40
C LYS A 29 17.98 -4.75 16.69
N ARG A 30 18.33 -5.38 17.79
CA ARG A 30 17.82 -6.72 18.15
C ARG A 30 16.48 -6.70 18.88
N ARG A 31 16.16 -5.60 19.58
CA ARG A 31 14.94 -5.49 20.40
C ARG A 31 14.27 -4.14 20.22
N VAL A 32 12.95 -4.13 20.30
CA VAL A 32 12.12 -2.93 20.23
C VAL A 32 10.98 -3.01 21.25
N SER A 33 10.67 -1.91 21.92
CA SER A 33 9.50 -1.79 22.79
C SER A 33 8.27 -1.32 22.02
N SER A 34 7.06 -1.56 22.57
CA SER A 34 5.84 -0.99 22.00
C SER A 34 5.84 0.55 22.05
N LYS A 35 6.59 1.17 22.95
CA LYS A 35 6.76 2.62 23.01
C LYS A 35 7.59 3.13 21.84
N GLU A 36 8.74 2.53 21.57
CA GLU A 36 9.59 2.89 20.42
C GLU A 36 8.86 2.67 19.09
N LEU A 37 8.10 1.56 18.95
CA LEU A 37 7.25 1.34 17.82
C LEU A 37 6.21 2.47 17.68
N SER A 38 5.54 2.83 18.78
CA SER A 38 4.52 3.89 18.82
C SER A 38 5.07 5.23 18.36
N GLU A 39 6.24 5.62 18.82
CA GLU A 39 6.91 6.87 18.46
C GLU A 39 7.24 6.92 16.96
N ALA A 40 7.64 5.80 16.39
CA ALA A 40 8.04 5.71 14.99
C ALA A 40 6.85 5.62 14.02
N VAL A 41 5.86 4.77 14.34
CA VAL A 41 4.73 4.52 13.44
C VAL A 41 3.51 5.41 13.72
N LYS A 42 3.59 6.27 14.76
CA LYS A 42 2.51 7.17 15.19
C LYS A 42 1.18 6.43 15.50
N VAL A 43 1.30 5.24 16.05
CA VAL A 43 0.18 4.44 16.54
C VAL A 43 0.36 4.26 18.04
N ASP A 44 -0.71 4.43 18.82
CA ASP A 44 -0.63 4.28 20.28
C ASP A 44 -0.09 2.91 20.72
N SER A 45 0.74 2.90 21.75
CA SER A 45 1.41 1.67 22.20
C SER A 45 0.47 0.61 22.76
N ALA A 46 -0.72 0.98 23.27
CA ALA A 46 -1.75 0.03 23.68
C ALA A 46 -2.40 -0.60 22.45
N THR A 47 -2.64 0.19 21.38
CA THR A 47 -3.12 -0.30 20.10
C THR A 47 -2.14 -1.31 19.48
N ILE A 48 -0.84 -1.00 19.48
CA ILE A 48 0.20 -1.93 18.99
C ILE A 48 0.18 -3.25 19.75
N ARG A 49 0.11 -3.18 21.09
CA ARG A 49 0.01 -4.41 21.91
C ARG A 49 -1.24 -5.21 21.60
N ARG A 50 -2.38 -4.54 21.38
CA ARG A 50 -3.62 -5.18 21.01
C ARG A 50 -3.52 -5.81 19.61
N ASP A 51 -2.95 -5.09 18.64
CA ASP A 51 -2.74 -5.62 17.30
C ASP A 51 -1.89 -6.90 17.33
N PHE A 52 -0.78 -6.87 18.08
CA PHE A 52 0.10 -8.02 18.19
C PHE A 52 -0.55 -9.20 18.93
N SER A 53 -1.47 -8.94 19.87
CA SER A 53 -2.17 -10.00 20.61
C SER A 53 -3.05 -10.89 19.74
N TYR A 54 -3.52 -10.41 18.58
CA TYR A 54 -4.26 -11.24 17.62
C TYR A 54 -3.43 -12.37 17.02
N PHE A 55 -2.11 -12.24 17.08
CA PHE A 55 -1.15 -13.21 16.55
C PHE A 55 -0.50 -14.08 17.63
N GLY A 56 -0.96 -13.99 18.87
CA GLY A 56 -0.42 -14.74 20.01
C GLY A 56 0.69 -14.00 20.75
N ALA A 57 1.54 -14.75 21.45
CA ALA A 57 2.58 -14.20 22.30
C ALA A 57 3.84 -13.81 21.53
N LEU A 58 3.81 -12.66 20.84
CA LEU A 58 4.93 -12.15 20.04
C LEU A 58 6.03 -11.48 20.88
N GLY A 59 5.82 -11.29 22.19
CA GLY A 59 6.79 -10.67 23.10
C GLY A 59 6.53 -11.00 24.56
N LYS A 60 7.48 -10.64 25.43
CA LYS A 60 7.36 -10.79 26.88
C LYS A 60 7.26 -9.43 27.56
N LYS A 61 6.37 -9.32 28.58
CA LYS A 61 6.23 -8.11 29.40
C LYS A 61 7.58 -7.70 29.99
N GLY A 62 7.97 -6.44 29.82
CA GLY A 62 9.23 -5.89 30.34
C GLY A 62 10.44 -6.12 29.41
N TYR A 63 10.40 -7.06 28.47
CA TYR A 63 11.53 -7.38 27.59
C TYR A 63 11.39 -6.82 26.16
N GLY A 64 10.20 -6.33 25.80
CA GLY A 64 9.89 -5.90 24.43
C GLY A 64 9.82 -7.06 23.45
N TYR A 65 9.98 -6.73 22.17
CA TYR A 65 9.87 -7.65 21.05
C TYR A 65 11.25 -7.91 20.44
N ASN A 66 11.49 -9.13 19.98
CA ASN A 66 12.65 -9.45 19.17
C ASN A 66 12.37 -8.99 17.73
N VAL A 67 13.26 -8.15 17.18
CA VAL A 67 13.07 -7.51 15.85
C VAL A 67 13.09 -8.55 14.74
N GLU A 68 14.07 -9.43 14.73
CA GLU A 68 14.23 -10.49 13.72
C GLU A 68 13.05 -11.46 13.72
N TYR A 69 12.60 -11.87 14.91
CA TYR A 69 11.44 -12.75 15.06
C TYR A 69 10.15 -12.10 14.53
N LEU A 70 9.87 -10.82 14.92
CA LEU A 70 8.71 -10.10 14.43
C LEU A 70 8.78 -9.86 12.92
N LEU A 71 9.95 -9.51 12.42
CA LEU A 71 10.16 -9.28 11.00
C LEU A 71 9.84 -10.56 10.18
N GLY A 72 10.42 -11.70 10.60
CA GLY A 72 10.14 -12.99 9.96
C GLY A 72 8.66 -13.40 10.08
N PHE A 73 8.03 -13.10 11.21
CA PHE A 73 6.60 -13.36 11.39
C PHE A 73 5.73 -12.52 10.44
N PHE A 74 5.95 -11.20 10.39
CA PHE A 74 5.17 -10.32 9.50
C PHE A 74 5.50 -10.53 8.03
N ARG A 75 6.73 -10.91 7.69
CA ARG A 75 7.11 -11.29 6.35
C ARG A 75 6.21 -12.41 5.80
N LYS A 76 6.02 -13.47 6.60
CA LYS A 76 5.11 -14.57 6.25
C LYS A 76 3.64 -14.16 6.26
N THR A 77 3.22 -13.34 7.23
CA THR A 77 1.83 -12.88 7.34
C THR A 77 1.39 -11.97 6.19
N LEU A 78 2.34 -11.26 5.59
CA LEU A 78 2.13 -10.33 4.48
C LEU A 78 2.55 -10.91 3.13
N ASP A 79 2.80 -12.21 3.06
CA ASP A 79 3.22 -12.93 1.85
C ASP A 79 4.40 -12.25 1.13
N GLN A 80 5.34 -11.67 1.94
CA GLN A 80 6.49 -10.93 1.43
C GLN A 80 7.61 -11.85 0.89
N ASP A 81 7.37 -13.13 0.77
CA ASP A 81 8.30 -14.10 0.17
C ASP A 81 8.08 -14.26 -1.34
N GLU A 82 6.93 -13.80 -1.84
CA GLU A 82 6.56 -13.86 -3.24
C GLU A 82 6.42 -12.45 -3.83
N VAL A 83 6.75 -12.30 -5.11
CA VAL A 83 6.55 -11.05 -5.84
C VAL A 83 5.10 -11.02 -6.33
N THR A 84 4.39 -9.95 -6.00
CA THR A 84 3.05 -9.70 -6.51
C THR A 84 3.15 -8.79 -7.73
N ASP A 85 2.74 -9.29 -8.87
CA ASP A 85 2.66 -8.50 -10.10
C ASP A 85 1.37 -7.68 -10.14
N VAL A 86 1.50 -6.41 -10.52
CA VAL A 86 0.38 -5.47 -10.64
C VAL A 86 0.40 -4.77 -11.99
N ALA A 87 -0.77 -4.41 -12.50
CA ALA A 87 -0.91 -3.57 -13.67
C ALA A 87 -1.09 -2.10 -13.27
N LEU A 88 -0.54 -1.20 -14.07
CA LEU A 88 -0.78 0.24 -13.96
C LEU A 88 -1.67 0.70 -15.11
N ILE A 89 -2.80 1.31 -14.80
CA ILE A 89 -3.74 1.85 -15.77
C ILE A 89 -3.70 3.37 -15.74
N GLY A 90 -3.24 3.96 -16.85
CA GLY A 90 -2.95 5.38 -16.99
C GLY A 90 -1.49 5.72 -16.69
N VAL A 91 -0.75 6.12 -17.73
CA VAL A 91 0.67 6.49 -17.64
C VAL A 91 0.81 8.02 -17.81
N GLY A 92 -0.05 8.78 -17.12
CA GLY A 92 0.08 10.22 -16.95
C GLY A 92 1.20 10.58 -15.96
N ASN A 93 1.20 11.80 -15.44
CA ASN A 93 2.23 12.25 -14.50
C ASN A 93 2.34 11.34 -13.25
N LEU A 94 1.22 10.98 -12.65
CA LEU A 94 1.19 10.13 -11.47
C LEU A 94 1.58 8.68 -11.80
N GLY A 95 1.06 8.14 -12.90
CA GLY A 95 1.41 6.79 -13.36
C GLY A 95 2.91 6.66 -13.66
N THR A 96 3.48 7.63 -14.37
CA THR A 96 4.92 7.68 -14.64
C THR A 96 5.74 7.75 -13.33
N ALA A 97 5.27 8.51 -12.34
CA ALA A 97 5.94 8.55 -11.03
C ALA A 97 5.91 7.17 -10.34
N PHE A 98 4.83 6.40 -10.47
CA PHE A 98 4.76 5.03 -9.96
C PHE A 98 5.69 4.08 -10.69
N LEU A 99 5.82 4.16 -12.01
CA LEU A 99 6.77 3.36 -12.77
C LEU A 99 8.22 3.60 -12.33
N ASN A 100 8.54 4.84 -11.98
CA ASN A 100 9.86 5.20 -11.48
C ASN A 100 10.08 4.86 -9.99
N TYR A 101 9.04 4.44 -9.27
CA TYR A 101 9.14 4.07 -7.86
C TYR A 101 9.46 2.60 -7.71
N ASN A 102 10.57 2.29 -7.03
CA ASN A 102 10.99 0.90 -6.84
C ASN A 102 10.21 0.21 -5.70
N PHE A 103 9.01 -0.32 -6.00
CA PHE A 103 8.19 -1.08 -5.06
C PHE A 103 8.82 -2.43 -4.68
N LEU A 104 9.59 -3.06 -5.57
CA LEU A 104 10.25 -4.34 -5.30
C LEU A 104 11.21 -4.27 -4.12
N LYS A 105 11.95 -3.18 -4.00
CA LYS A 105 12.98 -3.03 -2.97
C LYS A 105 12.43 -3.17 -1.55
N ASN A 106 11.19 -2.76 -1.34
CA ASN A 106 10.63 -2.64 0.00
C ASN A 106 9.40 -3.51 0.27
N ASN A 107 8.67 -3.93 -0.76
CA ASN A 107 7.33 -4.49 -0.59
C ASN A 107 7.06 -5.75 -1.44
N ASN A 108 8.02 -6.25 -2.22
CA ASN A 108 7.84 -7.36 -3.16
C ASN A 108 6.64 -7.18 -4.10
N ILE A 109 6.38 -5.95 -4.51
CA ILE A 109 5.37 -5.59 -5.51
C ILE A 109 6.11 -5.13 -6.75
N ARG A 110 5.71 -5.62 -7.92
CA ARG A 110 6.27 -5.22 -9.21
C ARG A 110 5.16 -4.72 -10.12
N ILE A 111 5.29 -3.50 -10.62
CA ILE A 111 4.48 -3.09 -11.76
C ILE A 111 5.05 -3.83 -12.97
N GLN A 112 4.33 -4.83 -13.47
CA GLN A 112 4.77 -5.67 -14.56
C GLN A 112 4.44 -5.07 -15.91
N ILE A 113 3.36 -4.31 -15.99
CA ILE A 113 2.78 -3.80 -17.23
C ILE A 113 2.05 -2.49 -16.99
N GLY A 114 2.12 -1.58 -17.95
CA GLY A 114 1.36 -0.34 -17.98
C GLY A 114 0.43 -0.28 -19.18
N PHE A 115 -0.69 0.43 -19.04
CA PHE A 115 -1.66 0.70 -20.10
C PHE A 115 -1.98 2.18 -20.17
N ASP A 116 -2.08 2.70 -21.39
CA ASP A 116 -2.49 4.07 -21.65
C ASP A 116 -3.31 4.12 -22.95
N ALA A 117 -4.16 5.13 -23.09
CA ALA A 117 -4.89 5.40 -24.35
C ALA A 117 -4.07 6.27 -25.31
N ASP A 118 -3.03 6.94 -24.82
CA ASP A 118 -2.17 7.82 -25.60
C ASP A 118 -1.19 7.01 -26.46
N THR A 119 -1.41 7.05 -27.78
CA THR A 119 -0.59 6.33 -28.76
C THR A 119 0.89 6.73 -28.76
N ASP A 120 1.24 7.93 -28.26
CA ASP A 120 2.63 8.36 -28.17
C ASP A 120 3.41 7.61 -27.06
N LYS A 121 2.70 7.02 -26.12
CA LYS A 121 3.29 6.21 -25.04
C LYS A 121 3.26 4.73 -25.32
N VAL A 122 2.28 4.29 -26.11
CA VAL A 122 2.12 2.86 -26.45
C VAL A 122 3.32 2.35 -27.23
N GLY A 123 3.76 1.12 -26.89
CA GLY A 123 4.96 0.51 -27.47
C GLY A 123 6.28 1.02 -26.88
N THR A 124 6.23 1.96 -25.93
CA THR A 124 7.40 2.40 -25.19
C THR A 124 7.65 1.55 -23.94
N THR A 125 8.80 1.73 -23.32
CA THR A 125 9.15 1.11 -22.04
C THR A 125 9.61 2.20 -21.08
N ILE A 126 9.01 2.25 -19.87
CA ILE A 126 9.37 3.22 -18.83
C ILE A 126 9.82 2.43 -17.60
N SER A 127 11.05 2.64 -17.13
CA SER A 127 11.65 1.92 -15.99
C SER A 127 11.50 0.39 -16.10
N ASP A 128 11.81 -0.15 -17.26
CA ASP A 128 11.72 -1.57 -17.62
C ASP A 128 10.27 -2.13 -17.68
N VAL A 129 9.24 -1.28 -17.59
CA VAL A 129 7.84 -1.67 -17.72
C VAL A 129 7.32 -1.34 -19.12
N PRO A 130 6.83 -2.33 -19.88
CA PRO A 130 6.25 -2.09 -21.20
C PRO A 130 4.89 -1.41 -21.08
N ILE A 131 4.60 -0.48 -21.99
CA ILE A 131 3.33 0.25 -22.06
C ILE A 131 2.55 -0.21 -23.28
N TYR A 132 1.33 -0.67 -23.06
CA TYR A 132 0.41 -1.16 -24.09
C TYR A 132 -0.80 -0.24 -24.24
N HIS A 133 -1.51 -0.39 -25.34
CA HIS A 133 -2.78 0.32 -25.50
C HIS A 133 -3.84 -0.26 -24.55
N ILE A 134 -4.74 0.59 -24.05
CA ILE A 134 -5.81 0.19 -23.13
C ILE A 134 -6.75 -0.87 -23.73
N ASP A 135 -6.85 -0.96 -25.05
CA ASP A 135 -7.64 -1.98 -25.74
C ASP A 135 -6.97 -3.37 -25.74
N GLU A 136 -5.69 -3.46 -25.40
CA GLU A 136 -4.95 -4.73 -25.27
C GLU A 136 -5.09 -5.37 -23.88
N LEU A 137 -5.93 -4.81 -22.99
CA LEU A 137 -6.12 -5.34 -21.63
C LEU A 137 -6.42 -6.84 -21.63
N GLU A 138 -7.34 -7.30 -22.47
CA GLU A 138 -7.77 -8.71 -22.54
C GLU A 138 -6.63 -9.66 -22.88
N GLU A 139 -5.69 -9.22 -23.70
CA GLU A 139 -4.57 -10.05 -24.14
C GLU A 139 -3.41 -10.07 -23.15
N LYS A 140 -3.21 -8.98 -22.40
CA LYS A 140 -1.99 -8.74 -21.64
C LYS A 140 -2.14 -8.89 -20.13
N MET A 141 -3.37 -8.99 -19.60
CA MET A 141 -3.65 -9.01 -18.16
C MET A 141 -3.58 -10.42 -17.54
N GLU A 142 -3.21 -11.45 -18.31
CA GLU A 142 -3.20 -12.84 -17.81
C GLU A 142 -2.33 -12.97 -16.53
N GLY A 143 -2.91 -13.55 -15.48
CA GLY A 143 -2.22 -13.80 -14.21
C GLY A 143 -2.06 -12.58 -13.30
N ILE A 144 -2.54 -11.40 -13.68
CA ILE A 144 -2.49 -10.19 -12.85
C ILE A 144 -3.84 -10.00 -12.16
N GLU A 145 -3.82 -9.98 -10.83
CA GLU A 145 -5.03 -9.83 -10.01
C GLU A 145 -5.20 -8.44 -9.39
N VAL A 146 -4.19 -7.57 -9.49
CA VAL A 146 -4.19 -6.25 -8.86
C VAL A 146 -3.90 -5.17 -9.88
N ALA A 147 -4.69 -4.09 -9.86
CA ALA A 147 -4.49 -2.92 -10.72
C ALA A 147 -4.36 -1.63 -9.91
N ILE A 148 -3.54 -0.70 -10.42
CA ILE A 148 -3.44 0.67 -9.94
C ILE A 148 -4.11 1.57 -10.99
N LEU A 149 -5.11 2.37 -10.60
CA LEU A 149 -5.80 3.31 -11.48
C LEU A 149 -5.31 4.73 -11.25
N THR A 150 -4.78 5.33 -12.32
CA THR A 150 -4.31 6.72 -12.38
C THR A 150 -4.84 7.44 -13.63
N ILE A 151 -6.08 7.13 -14.01
CA ILE A 151 -6.79 7.65 -15.18
C ILE A 151 -7.74 8.80 -14.79
N PRO A 152 -8.26 9.58 -15.75
CA PRO A 152 -9.32 10.56 -15.51
C PRO A 152 -10.58 9.94 -14.90
N ALA A 153 -11.35 10.75 -14.16
CA ALA A 153 -12.56 10.27 -13.47
C ALA A 153 -13.61 9.71 -14.44
N GLU A 154 -13.69 10.31 -15.62
CA GLU A 154 -14.67 9.99 -16.66
C GLU A 154 -14.48 8.57 -17.22
N GLU A 155 -13.24 8.06 -17.19
CA GLU A 155 -12.89 6.74 -17.70
C GLU A 155 -12.95 5.65 -16.62
N ALA A 156 -13.03 6.05 -15.35
CA ALA A 156 -12.82 5.14 -14.21
C ALA A 156 -13.81 3.99 -14.18
N ASP A 157 -15.10 4.23 -14.38
CA ASP A 157 -16.12 3.17 -14.32
C ASP A 157 -16.00 2.18 -15.47
N ILE A 158 -15.80 2.67 -16.70
CA ILE A 158 -15.67 1.84 -17.91
C ILE A 158 -14.46 0.92 -17.80
N VAL A 159 -13.32 1.48 -17.40
CA VAL A 159 -12.07 0.72 -17.23
C VAL A 159 -12.18 -0.28 -16.08
N THR A 160 -12.81 0.13 -14.97
CA THR A 160 -13.04 -0.77 -13.83
C THR A 160 -13.89 -1.98 -14.23
N GLU A 161 -14.96 -1.79 -15.00
CA GLU A 161 -15.79 -2.89 -15.47
C GLU A 161 -15.00 -3.88 -16.34
N LYS A 162 -14.16 -3.39 -17.26
CA LYS A 162 -13.25 -4.25 -18.05
C LYS A 162 -12.32 -5.05 -17.14
N LEU A 163 -11.66 -4.41 -16.15
CA LEU A 163 -10.75 -5.07 -15.23
C LEU A 163 -11.42 -6.15 -14.38
N VAL A 164 -12.64 -5.88 -13.90
CA VAL A 164 -13.43 -6.87 -13.14
C VAL A 164 -13.75 -8.08 -13.99
N ASN A 165 -14.13 -7.89 -15.26
CA ASN A 165 -14.41 -8.98 -16.20
C ASN A 165 -13.16 -9.81 -16.53
N LEU A 166 -11.97 -9.25 -16.42
CA LEU A 166 -10.68 -9.92 -16.60
C LEU A 166 -10.17 -10.63 -15.33
N GLY A 167 -10.92 -10.60 -14.24
CA GLY A 167 -10.59 -11.32 -13.01
C GLY A 167 -9.75 -10.55 -12.00
N ILE A 168 -9.63 -9.21 -12.14
CA ILE A 168 -9.01 -8.38 -11.12
C ILE A 168 -9.79 -8.49 -9.82
N THR A 169 -9.07 -8.71 -8.72
CA THR A 169 -9.63 -8.84 -7.35
C THR A 169 -9.25 -7.67 -6.45
N GLY A 170 -8.21 -6.90 -6.80
CA GLY A 170 -7.72 -5.76 -6.05
C GLY A 170 -7.50 -4.52 -6.90
N ILE A 171 -8.01 -3.35 -6.46
CA ILE A 171 -7.82 -2.07 -7.14
C ILE A 171 -7.32 -1.01 -6.16
N LEU A 172 -6.17 -0.41 -6.48
CA LEU A 172 -5.69 0.79 -5.82
C LEU A 172 -6.10 2.00 -6.67
N ASN A 173 -7.14 2.71 -6.24
CA ASN A 173 -7.75 3.79 -7.01
C ASN A 173 -7.23 5.17 -6.58
N PHE A 174 -6.51 5.84 -7.48
CA PHE A 174 -6.07 7.24 -7.35
C PHE A 174 -6.92 8.23 -8.15
N THR A 175 -7.95 7.75 -8.83
CA THR A 175 -8.87 8.66 -9.53
C THR A 175 -9.76 9.37 -8.49
N PRO A 176 -10.23 10.59 -8.77
CA PRO A 176 -11.18 11.25 -7.88
C PRO A 176 -12.58 10.61 -7.91
N ALA A 177 -12.83 9.68 -8.84
CA ALA A 177 -14.09 8.96 -8.93
C ALA A 177 -14.20 7.84 -7.88
N ARG A 178 -15.39 7.67 -7.31
CA ARG A 178 -15.73 6.47 -6.53
C ARG A 178 -16.25 5.41 -7.49
N ILE A 179 -15.40 4.43 -7.76
CA ILE A 179 -15.77 3.28 -8.60
C ILE A 179 -16.68 2.30 -7.84
N THR A 180 -17.62 1.71 -8.56
CA THR A 180 -18.52 0.68 -8.03
C THR A 180 -18.10 -0.70 -8.55
N VAL A 181 -17.90 -1.64 -7.64
CA VAL A 181 -17.45 -3.00 -7.96
C VAL A 181 -18.27 -4.05 -7.22
N PRO A 182 -18.30 -5.30 -7.70
CA PRO A 182 -18.87 -6.43 -6.96
C PRO A 182 -18.20 -6.63 -5.59
N ASN A 183 -18.92 -7.23 -4.63
CA ASN A 183 -18.46 -7.37 -3.23
C ASN A 183 -17.18 -8.21 -3.05
N HIS A 184 -16.80 -9.02 -4.03
CA HIS A 184 -15.58 -9.82 -4.00
C HIS A 184 -14.33 -9.05 -4.45
N ILE A 185 -14.50 -7.86 -5.00
CA ILE A 185 -13.39 -6.99 -5.41
C ILE A 185 -13.06 -6.02 -4.28
N ARG A 186 -11.80 -5.94 -3.93
CA ARG A 186 -11.32 -5.00 -2.92
C ARG A 186 -10.81 -3.73 -3.56
N VAL A 187 -11.43 -2.61 -3.22
CA VAL A 187 -10.96 -1.29 -3.67
C VAL A 187 -10.38 -0.51 -2.50
N HIS A 188 -9.22 0.09 -2.71
CA HIS A 188 -8.65 1.08 -1.81
C HIS A 188 -8.54 2.41 -2.54
N HIS A 189 -9.31 3.41 -2.07
CA HIS A 189 -9.29 4.76 -2.64
C HIS A 189 -8.25 5.62 -1.93
N ILE A 190 -7.47 6.35 -2.72
CA ILE A 190 -6.51 7.35 -2.23
C ILE A 190 -6.79 8.66 -2.98
N ASP A 191 -7.39 9.61 -2.29
CA ASP A 191 -7.64 10.96 -2.80
C ASP A 191 -6.66 11.94 -2.15
N LEU A 192 -5.62 12.32 -2.90
CA LEU A 192 -4.58 13.20 -2.41
C LEU A 192 -5.11 14.61 -2.10
N ALA A 193 -6.15 15.07 -2.79
CA ALA A 193 -6.75 16.37 -2.54
C ALA A 193 -7.51 16.37 -1.20
N VAL A 194 -8.25 15.31 -0.91
CA VAL A 194 -8.95 15.13 0.37
C VAL A 194 -7.97 15.05 1.52
N GLU A 195 -6.89 14.29 1.40
CA GLU A 195 -5.84 14.20 2.42
C GLU A 195 -5.18 15.55 2.69
N LEU A 196 -4.87 16.32 1.63
CA LEU A 196 -4.32 17.65 1.76
C LEU A 196 -5.30 18.64 2.40
N GLN A 197 -6.57 18.60 2.02
CA GLN A 197 -7.62 19.43 2.63
C GLN A 197 -7.79 19.12 4.11
N ALA A 198 -7.78 17.85 4.49
CA ALA A 198 -7.84 17.43 5.90
C ALA A 198 -6.65 17.99 6.68
N LEU A 199 -5.43 17.90 6.14
CA LEU A 199 -4.23 18.47 6.76
C LEU A 199 -4.37 20.00 6.97
N VAL A 200 -4.78 20.74 5.94
CA VAL A 200 -4.98 22.20 6.02
C VAL A 200 -6.04 22.53 7.06
N TYR A 201 -7.13 21.78 7.14
CA TYR A 201 -8.17 21.95 8.15
C TYR A 201 -7.60 21.77 9.56
N PHE A 202 -6.85 20.69 9.81
CA PHE A 202 -6.23 20.43 11.11
C PHE A 202 -5.24 21.51 11.51
N LEU A 203 -4.41 22.01 10.58
CA LEU A 203 -3.48 23.10 10.87
C LEU A 203 -4.17 24.38 11.31
N LYS A 204 -5.34 24.70 10.75
CA LYS A 204 -6.09 25.91 11.08
C LYS A 204 -6.88 25.80 12.38
N HIS A 205 -7.49 24.63 12.64
CA HIS A 205 -8.45 24.44 13.73
C HIS A 205 -7.87 23.72 14.95
N TYR A 206 -6.80 22.95 14.78
CA TYR A 206 -6.11 22.18 15.83
C TYR A 206 -4.60 22.41 15.79
N PRO A 207 -4.14 23.68 15.94
CA PRO A 207 -2.70 23.96 15.83
C PRO A 207 -1.94 23.23 16.94
N LEU A 208 -0.85 22.58 16.57
CA LEU A 208 0.06 21.97 17.52
C LEU A 208 0.73 23.09 18.36
N LYS A 209 0.70 22.95 19.68
CA LYS A 209 1.46 23.87 20.56
C LYS A 209 2.95 23.71 20.23
N ARG A 210 3.60 24.80 19.80
CA ARG A 210 5.06 24.83 19.70
C ARG A 210 5.62 24.61 21.11
N ASN A 211 6.33 23.51 21.32
CA ASN A 211 7.12 23.35 22.53
C ASN A 211 8.20 24.45 22.51
N LYS A 212 8.26 25.27 23.57
CA LYS A 212 9.34 26.26 23.80
C LYS A 212 10.64 25.45 24.12
N VAL A 213 11.32 24.94 23.14
CA VAL A 213 12.63 24.27 23.29
C VAL A 213 13.60 24.64 22.17
N ASP A 214 13.32 25.71 21.40
CA ASP A 214 14.24 26.25 20.37
C ASP A 214 14.43 27.75 20.57
N GLU A 215 14.91 28.13 21.72
CA GLU A 215 15.61 29.41 21.97
C GLU A 215 16.98 29.13 22.59
#